data_bdbf8094972f0eb19730abb1b0e040c1
#
_entry.id   bdbf8094972f0eb19730abb1b0e040c1
#
_cell.length_a   1.000
_cell.length_b   1.000
_cell.length_c   1.000
_cell.angle_alpha   90.00
_cell.angle_beta   90.00
_cell.angle_gamma   90.00
#
_symmetry.space_group_name_H-M   'P 1'
#
loop_
_entity.id
_entity.type
_entity.pdbx_description
1 polymer ?
#
loop_
_entity_poly.entity_id
_entity_poly.type
_entity_poly.pdbx_seq_one_letter_code
_entity_poly.pdbx_strand_id
1 'polypeptide(L)'
;TLSANAQSLSSKDNAAIDAKVDQFLKLMEKKDYTKVLDFMYPPIFEHTSKKDMFQIFEMLEQSGIELKFKNTEVLNKQGLKTIKDTKYALIKYRFELDLPLNTDELRGYAPLLVPVLQSNFGKENVTYNKSQNLINAKGEKFLMAINDPKYSDWLFLIYDSSMRTAIEKTIPAEVNNQA
;
A
#
# COMPACT_ATOMS: atom_id res chain seq x y z
N THR A 1 -25.07 -4.74 -2.13
CA THR A 1 -25.72 -3.79 -1.20
C THR A 1 -24.62 -2.99 -0.55
N LEU A 2 -24.44 -1.74 -0.99
CA LEU A 2 -23.53 -0.78 -0.36
C LEU A 2 -23.93 -0.59 1.08
N SER A 3 -23.00 -0.80 1.99
CA SER A 3 -23.22 -0.67 3.43
C SER A 3 -23.68 0.74 3.79
N ALA A 4 -24.84 0.84 4.44
CA ALA A 4 -25.54 2.08 4.79
C ALA A 4 -24.86 2.96 5.86
N ASN A 5 -23.54 2.78 6.12
CA ASN A 5 -22.79 3.45 7.19
C ASN A 5 -21.51 4.17 6.75
N ALA A 6 -21.33 4.42 5.46
CA ALA A 6 -20.21 5.24 5.01
C ALA A 6 -20.42 6.69 5.48
N GLN A 7 -19.58 7.17 6.38
CA GLN A 7 -19.58 8.59 6.76
C GLN A 7 -18.91 9.38 5.63
N SER A 8 -19.53 10.49 5.21
CA SER A 8 -18.89 11.41 4.29
C SER A 8 -17.72 12.11 4.99
N LEU A 9 -16.53 12.06 4.36
CA LEU A 9 -15.40 12.85 4.81
C LEU A 9 -15.71 14.35 4.65
N SER A 10 -15.35 15.15 5.64
CA SER A 10 -15.42 16.61 5.49
C SER A 10 -14.49 17.08 4.36
N SER A 11 -14.77 18.22 3.74
CA SER A 11 -13.89 18.81 2.72
C SER A 11 -12.47 19.03 3.26
N LYS A 12 -12.34 19.40 4.54
CA LYS A 12 -11.04 19.58 5.21
C LYS A 12 -10.30 18.25 5.34
N ASP A 13 -10.97 17.17 5.79
CA ASP A 13 -10.38 15.86 5.96
C ASP A 13 -9.98 15.28 4.59
N ASN A 14 -10.83 15.46 3.56
CA ASN A 14 -10.51 15.05 2.18
C ASN A 14 -9.24 15.71 1.67
N ALA A 15 -9.11 17.02 1.80
CA ALA A 15 -7.93 17.77 1.33
C ALA A 15 -6.66 17.35 2.10
N ALA A 16 -6.77 17.14 3.43
CA ALA A 16 -5.65 16.72 4.25
C ALA A 16 -5.17 15.30 3.87
N ILE A 17 -6.11 14.37 3.66
CA ILE A 17 -5.81 13.01 3.20
C ILE A 17 -5.15 13.05 1.82
N ASP A 18 -5.69 13.82 0.86
CA ASP A 18 -5.13 13.93 -0.49
C ASP A 18 -3.68 14.37 -0.48
N ALA A 19 -3.38 15.45 0.28
CA ALA A 19 -2.02 15.95 0.39
C ALA A 19 -1.06 14.91 0.99
N LYS A 20 -1.50 14.14 1.97
CA LYS A 20 -0.68 13.12 2.63
C LYS A 20 -0.50 11.86 1.78
N VAL A 21 -1.56 11.38 1.13
CA VAL A 21 -1.48 10.23 0.21
C VAL A 21 -0.57 10.54 -0.97
N ASP A 22 -0.67 11.73 -1.56
CA ASP A 22 0.20 12.16 -2.65
C ASP A 22 1.69 12.12 -2.23
N GLN A 23 2.01 12.62 -1.04
CA GLN A 23 3.37 12.54 -0.49
C GLN A 23 3.82 11.10 -0.27
N PHE A 24 2.97 10.26 0.34
CA PHE A 24 3.24 8.85 0.60
C PHE A 24 3.53 8.10 -0.71
N LEU A 25 2.66 8.24 -1.72
CA LEU A 25 2.82 7.56 -3.00
C LEU A 25 4.07 8.02 -3.75
N LYS A 26 4.39 9.32 -3.72
CA LYS A 26 5.64 9.85 -4.28
C LYS A 26 6.90 9.30 -3.60
N LEU A 27 6.86 9.08 -2.29
CA LEU A 27 7.96 8.45 -1.57
C LEU A 27 8.11 6.98 -1.95
N MET A 28 7.00 6.26 -2.14
CA MET A 28 7.01 4.89 -2.66
C MET A 28 7.63 4.82 -4.06
N GLU A 29 7.24 5.72 -4.97
CA GLU A 29 7.82 5.81 -6.32
C GLU A 29 9.32 6.11 -6.28
N LYS A 30 9.77 6.93 -5.33
CA LYS A 30 11.19 7.26 -5.11
C LYS A 30 11.94 6.19 -4.32
N LYS A 31 11.26 5.18 -3.81
CA LYS A 31 11.81 4.12 -2.94
C LYS A 31 12.44 4.66 -1.64
N ASP A 32 11.98 5.79 -1.16
CA ASP A 32 12.42 6.37 0.10
C ASP A 32 11.66 5.72 1.27
N TYR A 33 11.86 4.40 1.44
CA TYR A 33 11.14 3.57 2.41
C TYR A 33 11.31 4.06 3.84
N THR A 34 12.45 4.65 4.17
CA THR A 34 12.70 5.25 5.49
C THR A 34 11.68 6.35 5.78
N LYS A 35 11.48 7.27 4.82
CA LYS A 35 10.49 8.34 4.96
C LYS A 35 9.05 7.84 4.85
N VAL A 36 8.79 6.77 4.08
CA VAL A 36 7.48 6.12 4.05
C VAL A 36 7.08 5.64 5.44
N LEU A 37 8.01 5.11 6.24
CA LEU A 37 7.75 4.68 7.61
C LEU A 37 7.29 5.82 8.54
N ASP A 38 7.65 7.07 8.26
CA ASP A 38 7.21 8.23 9.04
C ASP A 38 5.71 8.56 8.81
N PHE A 39 5.12 8.05 7.73
CA PHE A 39 3.70 8.16 7.43
C PHE A 39 2.87 7.03 8.04
N MET A 40 3.52 6.01 8.60
CA MET A 40 2.81 4.87 9.17
C MET A 40 2.29 5.19 10.56
N TYR A 41 1.09 4.68 10.88
CA TYR A 41 0.47 4.81 12.19
C TYR A 41 1.28 4.04 13.24
N PRO A 42 1.92 4.72 14.23
CA PRO A 42 2.94 4.12 15.10
C PRO A 42 2.49 2.87 15.87
N PRO A 43 1.25 2.74 16.35
CA PRO A 43 0.82 1.55 17.08
C PRO A 43 0.93 0.24 16.30
N ILE A 44 1.01 0.28 14.95
CA ILE A 44 1.22 -0.95 14.15
C ILE A 44 2.55 -1.61 14.48
N PHE A 45 3.57 -0.83 14.86
CA PHE A 45 4.91 -1.33 15.15
C PHE A 45 5.03 -2.07 16.49
N GLU A 46 3.96 -2.09 17.29
CA GLU A 46 3.85 -3.01 18.44
C GLU A 46 3.57 -4.46 17.99
N HIS A 47 3.12 -4.65 16.75
CA HIS A 47 2.66 -5.92 16.20
C HIS A 47 3.39 -6.37 14.94
N THR A 48 4.22 -5.50 14.36
CA THR A 48 5.07 -5.80 13.21
C THR A 48 6.37 -5.00 13.28
N SER A 49 7.42 -5.52 12.66
CA SER A 49 8.72 -4.85 12.61
C SER A 49 8.76 -3.85 11.45
N LYS A 50 9.31 -2.65 11.69
CA LYS A 50 9.62 -1.69 10.62
C LYS A 50 10.52 -2.30 9.54
N LYS A 51 11.46 -3.15 9.96
CA LYS A 51 12.38 -3.84 9.07
C LYS A 51 11.64 -4.82 8.16
N ASP A 52 10.72 -5.60 8.69
CA ASP A 52 10.03 -6.65 7.94
C ASP A 52 9.09 -6.06 6.88
N MET A 53 8.59 -4.85 7.11
CA MET A 53 7.59 -4.22 6.24
C MET A 53 8.11 -3.96 4.82
N PHE A 54 9.40 -3.66 4.66
CA PHE A 54 10.01 -3.37 3.35
C PHE A 54 11.14 -4.35 2.97
N GLN A 55 11.37 -5.37 3.80
CA GLN A 55 12.46 -6.32 3.60
C GLN A 55 12.41 -7.00 2.22
N ILE A 56 11.23 -7.31 1.71
CA ILE A 56 11.08 -7.94 0.40
C ILE A 56 11.57 -7.02 -0.73
N PHE A 57 11.30 -5.73 -0.63
CA PHE A 57 11.75 -4.76 -1.64
C PHE A 57 13.27 -4.59 -1.59
N GLU A 58 13.83 -4.50 -0.38
CA GLU A 58 15.28 -4.43 -0.17
C GLU A 58 15.98 -5.69 -0.69
N MET A 59 15.42 -6.87 -0.43
CA MET A 59 15.95 -8.14 -0.96
C MET A 59 15.97 -8.17 -2.49
N LEU A 60 14.89 -7.74 -3.14
CA LEU A 60 14.80 -7.70 -4.59
C LEU A 60 15.83 -6.74 -5.18
N GLU A 61 15.99 -5.56 -4.58
CA GLU A 61 16.99 -4.58 -4.99
C GLU A 61 18.43 -5.09 -4.80
N GLN A 62 18.72 -5.74 -3.67
CA GLN A 62 20.01 -6.38 -3.41
C GLN A 62 20.32 -7.50 -4.41
N SER A 63 19.28 -8.16 -4.92
CA SER A 63 19.40 -9.18 -5.99
C SER A 63 19.54 -8.56 -7.38
N GLY A 64 19.65 -7.23 -7.49
CA GLY A 64 19.78 -6.51 -8.77
C GLY A 64 18.46 -6.31 -9.51
N ILE A 65 17.31 -6.63 -8.90
CA ILE A 65 16.00 -6.38 -9.46
C ILE A 65 15.56 -4.97 -9.08
N GLU A 66 15.62 -4.05 -10.03
CA GLU A 66 15.18 -2.68 -9.87
C GLU A 66 13.64 -2.62 -9.98
N LEU A 67 12.96 -2.44 -8.84
CA LEU A 67 11.52 -2.19 -8.84
C LEU A 67 11.23 -0.75 -9.24
N LYS A 68 10.27 -0.53 -10.14
CA LYS A 68 9.81 0.82 -10.52
C LYS A 68 8.33 0.94 -10.29
N PHE A 69 7.95 1.65 -9.23
CA PHE A 69 6.57 2.05 -8.98
C PHE A 69 6.24 3.26 -9.85
N LYS A 70 5.09 3.24 -10.52
CA LYS A 70 4.61 4.31 -11.39
C LYS A 70 3.09 4.33 -11.49
N ASN A 71 2.57 5.39 -12.09
CA ASN A 71 1.14 5.55 -12.37
C ASN A 71 0.26 5.35 -11.13
N THR A 72 0.72 5.87 -9.98
CA THR A 72 -0.02 5.82 -8.73
C THR A 72 -1.20 6.79 -8.77
N GLU A 73 -2.39 6.32 -8.42
CA GLU A 73 -3.62 7.11 -8.45
C GLU A 73 -4.58 6.69 -7.35
N VAL A 74 -5.15 7.64 -6.64
CA VAL A 74 -6.25 7.42 -5.70
C VAL A 74 -7.54 7.23 -6.49
N LEU A 75 -8.20 6.08 -6.31
CA LEU A 75 -9.44 5.73 -7.00
C LEU A 75 -10.68 6.09 -6.17
N ASN A 76 -10.62 5.91 -4.87
CA ASN A 76 -11.74 6.16 -3.97
C ASN A 76 -11.25 6.43 -2.54
N LYS A 77 -12.04 7.22 -1.80
CA LYS A 77 -11.89 7.45 -0.37
C LYS A 77 -13.23 7.30 0.31
N GLN A 78 -13.28 6.51 1.36
CA GLN A 78 -14.49 6.24 2.14
C GLN A 78 -14.21 6.56 3.60
N GLY A 79 -14.96 7.49 4.19
CA GLY A 79 -14.96 7.73 5.63
C GLY A 79 -15.57 6.53 6.36
N LEU A 80 -14.93 6.13 7.44
CA LEU A 80 -15.38 5.07 8.33
C LEU A 80 -15.84 5.67 9.67
N LYS A 81 -16.32 4.81 10.57
CA LYS A 81 -16.80 5.20 11.90
C LYS A 81 -15.69 5.88 12.70
N THR A 82 -15.99 7.02 13.32
CA THR A 82 -15.12 7.67 14.31
C THR A 82 -15.26 6.98 15.66
N ILE A 83 -14.15 6.63 16.28
CA ILE A 83 -14.10 5.98 17.61
C ILE A 83 -13.24 6.81 18.55
N LYS A 84 -13.81 7.28 19.67
CA LYS A 84 -13.08 8.07 20.70
C LYS A 84 -12.25 9.21 20.07
N ASP A 85 -12.89 10.01 19.23
CA ASP A 85 -12.30 11.14 18.49
C ASP A 85 -11.25 10.77 17.42
N THR A 86 -10.90 9.50 17.28
CA THR A 86 -10.05 9.01 16.19
C THR A 86 -10.91 8.78 14.94
N LYS A 87 -10.53 9.45 13.84
CA LYS A 87 -11.19 9.32 12.55
C LYS A 87 -10.47 8.29 11.69
N TYR A 88 -11.24 7.55 10.90
CA TYR A 88 -10.72 6.54 9.98
C TYR A 88 -11.28 6.74 8.58
N ALA A 89 -10.46 6.45 7.58
CA ALA A 89 -10.90 6.42 6.19
C ALA A 89 -10.18 5.31 5.43
N LEU A 90 -10.92 4.60 4.58
CA LEU A 90 -10.34 3.62 3.67
C LEU A 90 -10.07 4.30 2.32
N ILE A 91 -8.85 4.15 1.82
CA ILE A 91 -8.38 4.74 0.57
C ILE A 91 -8.04 3.61 -0.38
N LYS A 92 -8.72 3.56 -1.51
CA LYS A 92 -8.38 2.66 -2.61
C LYS A 92 -7.48 3.40 -3.60
N TYR A 93 -6.33 2.81 -3.92
CA TYR A 93 -5.41 3.35 -4.91
C TYR A 93 -4.95 2.25 -5.87
N ARG A 94 -4.52 2.65 -7.05
CA ARG A 94 -3.86 1.77 -8.01
C ARG A 94 -2.43 2.22 -8.25
N PHE A 95 -1.62 1.28 -8.70
CA PHE A 95 -0.24 1.50 -9.11
C PHE A 95 0.16 0.49 -10.18
N GLU A 96 1.23 0.80 -10.87
CA GLU A 96 1.94 -0.13 -11.74
C GLU A 96 3.33 -0.38 -11.18
N LEU A 97 3.77 -1.63 -11.32
CA LEU A 97 5.09 -2.08 -10.93
C LEU A 97 5.82 -2.65 -12.15
N ASP A 98 6.94 -2.06 -12.50
CA ASP A 98 7.84 -2.59 -13.50
C ASP A 98 9.03 -3.29 -12.84
N LEU A 99 9.34 -4.49 -13.32
CA LEU A 99 10.51 -5.28 -12.95
C LEU A 99 11.34 -5.52 -14.23
N PRO A 100 12.34 -4.67 -14.52
CA PRO A 100 13.23 -4.91 -15.63
C PRO A 100 14.20 -6.05 -15.31
N LEU A 101 14.31 -7.03 -16.20
CA LEU A 101 15.19 -8.18 -16.09
C LEU A 101 16.43 -7.95 -16.98
N ASN A 102 17.31 -7.06 -16.53
CA ASN A 102 18.39 -6.50 -17.34
C ASN A 102 19.56 -7.47 -17.61
N THR A 103 19.66 -8.57 -16.85
CA THR A 103 20.72 -9.56 -17.01
C THR A 103 20.16 -10.94 -17.40
N ASP A 104 21.00 -11.83 -17.97
CA ASP A 104 20.59 -13.22 -18.28
C ASP A 104 20.14 -13.97 -17.01
N GLU A 105 20.84 -13.74 -15.91
CA GLU A 105 20.49 -14.32 -14.62
C GLU A 105 19.09 -13.88 -14.17
N LEU A 106 18.79 -12.57 -14.22
CA LEU A 106 17.47 -12.04 -13.87
C LEU A 106 16.37 -12.58 -14.79
N ARG A 107 16.66 -12.72 -16.08
CA ARG A 107 15.72 -13.34 -17.05
C ARG A 107 15.42 -14.79 -16.70
N GLY A 108 16.39 -15.51 -16.14
CA GLY A 108 16.22 -16.86 -15.63
C GLY A 108 15.21 -16.98 -14.49
N TYR A 109 14.97 -15.90 -13.73
CA TYR A 109 13.97 -15.86 -12.64
C TYR A 109 12.54 -15.58 -13.13
N ALA A 110 12.33 -15.17 -14.38
CA ALA A 110 10.99 -14.84 -14.88
C ALA A 110 9.96 -15.98 -14.69
N PRO A 111 10.30 -17.29 -14.91
CA PRO A 111 9.36 -18.39 -14.69
C PRO A 111 8.90 -18.53 -13.23
N LEU A 112 9.68 -18.04 -12.27
CA LEU A 112 9.35 -18.05 -10.84
C LEU A 112 8.59 -16.77 -10.44
N LEU A 113 9.04 -15.62 -10.93
CA LEU A 113 8.48 -14.30 -10.56
C LEU A 113 7.08 -14.09 -11.13
N VAL A 114 6.86 -14.47 -12.40
CA VAL A 114 5.56 -14.24 -13.06
C VAL A 114 4.41 -14.94 -12.33
N PRO A 115 4.46 -16.24 -11.97
CA PRO A 115 3.39 -16.88 -11.22
C PRO A 115 3.16 -16.26 -9.83
N VAL A 116 4.23 -15.86 -9.13
CA VAL A 116 4.14 -15.21 -7.82
C VAL A 116 3.41 -13.87 -7.94
N LEU A 117 3.78 -13.05 -8.92
CA LEU A 117 3.10 -11.78 -9.17
C LEU A 117 1.65 -12.01 -9.60
N GLN A 118 1.38 -12.99 -10.46
CA GLN A 118 0.02 -13.33 -10.86
C GLN A 118 -0.86 -13.79 -9.69
N SER A 119 -0.29 -14.48 -8.71
CA SER A 119 -1.00 -14.84 -7.48
C SER A 119 -1.35 -13.62 -6.62
N ASN A 120 -0.50 -12.59 -6.61
CA ASN A 120 -0.69 -11.39 -5.78
C ASN A 120 -1.51 -10.28 -6.45
N PHE A 121 -1.46 -10.19 -7.77
CA PHE A 121 -2.07 -9.08 -8.54
C PHE A 121 -3.20 -9.52 -9.47
N GLY A 122 -3.39 -10.82 -9.67
CA GLY A 122 -4.29 -11.37 -10.68
C GLY A 122 -3.57 -11.65 -12.00
N LYS A 123 -3.93 -12.75 -12.65
CA LYS A 123 -3.27 -13.22 -13.88
C LYS A 123 -3.36 -12.21 -15.01
N GLU A 124 -4.50 -11.54 -15.13
CA GLU A 124 -4.82 -10.52 -16.13
C GLU A 124 -4.04 -9.22 -15.94
N ASN A 125 -3.53 -8.98 -14.74
CA ASN A 125 -2.83 -7.77 -14.35
C ASN A 125 -1.31 -7.89 -14.43
N VAL A 126 -0.77 -9.06 -14.82
CA VAL A 126 0.66 -9.29 -14.91
C VAL A 126 1.03 -9.72 -16.33
N THR A 127 1.92 -8.94 -16.94
CA THR A 127 2.44 -9.23 -18.29
C THR A 127 3.95 -9.38 -18.25
N TYR A 128 4.48 -10.35 -19.00
CA TYR A 128 5.90 -10.49 -19.25
C TYR A 128 6.20 -10.19 -20.72
N ASN A 129 6.77 -9.03 -20.99
CA ASN A 129 7.26 -8.65 -22.30
C ASN A 129 8.68 -9.19 -22.49
N LYS A 130 8.80 -10.32 -23.17
CA LYS A 130 10.10 -10.99 -23.40
C LYS A 130 11.04 -10.17 -24.27
N SER A 131 10.51 -9.39 -25.22
CA SER A 131 11.35 -8.57 -26.13
C SER A 131 11.99 -7.39 -25.40
N GLN A 132 11.34 -6.88 -24.37
CA GLN A 132 11.83 -5.79 -23.53
C GLN A 132 12.46 -6.29 -22.23
N ASN A 133 12.43 -7.59 -21.97
CA ASN A 133 12.86 -8.19 -20.70
C ASN A 133 12.20 -7.51 -19.50
N LEU A 134 10.90 -7.24 -19.58
CA LEU A 134 10.16 -6.46 -18.60
C LEU A 134 8.94 -7.23 -18.11
N ILE A 135 8.83 -7.42 -16.78
CA ILE A 135 7.57 -7.81 -16.15
C ILE A 135 6.87 -6.54 -15.70
N ASN A 136 5.61 -6.38 -16.10
CA ASN A 136 4.73 -5.32 -15.61
C ASN A 136 3.60 -5.95 -14.82
N ALA A 137 3.34 -5.43 -13.61
CA ALA A 137 2.21 -5.78 -12.78
C ALA A 137 1.39 -4.53 -12.45
N LYS A 138 0.06 -4.64 -12.53
CA LYS A 138 -0.88 -3.59 -12.13
C LYS A 138 -1.64 -4.06 -10.91
N GLY A 139 -1.84 -3.19 -9.94
CA GLY A 139 -2.55 -3.55 -8.72
C GLY A 139 -3.42 -2.44 -8.19
N GLU A 140 -4.49 -2.86 -7.51
CA GLU A 140 -5.27 -2.00 -6.64
C GLU A 140 -5.03 -2.45 -5.20
N LYS A 141 -4.77 -1.50 -4.34
CA LYS A 141 -4.48 -1.73 -2.93
C LYS A 141 -5.23 -0.72 -2.07
N PHE A 142 -5.20 -0.96 -0.78
CA PHE A 142 -5.88 -0.12 0.19
C PHE A 142 -4.89 0.43 1.22
N LEU A 143 -5.14 1.68 1.63
CA LEU A 143 -4.57 2.30 2.82
C LEU A 143 -5.70 2.61 3.79
N MET A 144 -5.49 2.35 5.07
CA MET A 144 -6.32 2.89 6.13
C MET A 144 -5.69 4.20 6.60
N ALA A 145 -6.37 5.32 6.37
CA ALA A 145 -5.97 6.61 6.92
C ALA A 145 -6.56 6.77 8.33
N ILE A 146 -5.76 7.25 9.26
CA ILE A 146 -6.09 7.40 10.68
C ILE A 146 -5.70 8.79 11.13
N ASN A 147 -6.66 9.53 11.68
CA ASN A 147 -6.42 10.78 12.39
C ASN A 147 -6.71 10.58 13.88
N ASP A 148 -5.68 10.22 14.61
CA ASP A 148 -5.72 10.02 16.06
C ASP A 148 -5.28 11.31 16.74
N PRO A 149 -6.03 11.86 17.72
CA PRO A 149 -5.67 13.08 18.46
C PRO A 149 -4.29 13.07 19.12
N LYS A 150 -3.69 11.89 19.32
CA LYS A 150 -2.32 11.75 19.83
C LYS A 150 -1.25 12.20 18.84
N TYR A 151 -1.60 12.23 17.55
CA TYR A 151 -0.69 12.59 16.46
C TYR A 151 -1.23 13.82 15.73
N SER A 152 -0.34 14.64 15.24
CA SER A 152 -0.71 15.94 14.65
C SER A 152 -1.34 15.86 13.26
N ASP A 153 -1.36 14.66 12.65
CA ASP A 153 -1.69 14.52 11.22
C ASP A 153 -2.36 13.18 10.89
N TRP A 154 -2.84 13.05 9.65
CA TRP A 154 -3.27 11.77 9.09
C TRP A 154 -2.07 10.84 8.90
N LEU A 155 -2.18 9.61 9.41
CA LEU A 155 -1.20 8.55 9.28
C LEU A 155 -1.84 7.34 8.61
N PHE A 156 -1.03 6.42 8.09
CA PHE A 156 -1.52 5.32 7.27
C PHE A 156 -1.19 3.95 7.84
N LEU A 157 -2.00 2.97 7.47
CA LEU A 157 -1.66 1.55 7.51
C LEU A 157 -1.81 0.97 6.10
N ILE A 158 -0.89 0.13 5.70
CA ILE A 158 -1.06 -0.72 4.51
C ILE A 158 -2.15 -1.73 4.87
N TYR A 159 -3.32 -1.58 4.23
CA TYR A 159 -4.48 -2.43 4.51
C TYR A 159 -4.50 -3.60 3.53
N ASP A 160 -3.76 -4.64 3.88
CA ASP A 160 -3.52 -5.83 3.07
C ASP A 160 -3.66 -7.10 3.92
N SER A 161 -4.03 -8.21 3.29
CA SER A 161 -4.20 -9.51 3.96
C SER A 161 -2.94 -10.01 4.66
N SER A 162 -1.75 -9.67 4.16
CA SER A 162 -0.47 -10.01 4.79
C SER A 162 -0.27 -9.33 6.14
N MET A 163 -0.92 -8.19 6.35
CA MET A 163 -0.86 -7.40 7.59
C MET A 163 -2.05 -7.66 8.52
N ARG A 164 -2.96 -8.56 8.16
CA ARG A 164 -4.25 -8.76 8.81
C ARG A 164 -4.15 -8.88 10.34
N THR A 165 -3.27 -9.73 10.84
CA THR A 165 -3.12 -9.95 12.29
C THR A 165 -2.66 -8.69 13.04
N ALA A 166 -1.75 -7.91 12.44
CA ALA A 166 -1.30 -6.66 13.03
C ALA A 166 -2.41 -5.60 12.99
N ILE A 167 -3.14 -5.52 11.88
CA ILE A 167 -4.28 -4.60 11.71
C ILE A 167 -5.37 -4.89 12.73
N GLU A 168 -5.79 -6.14 12.90
CA GLU A 168 -6.84 -6.56 13.86
C GLU A 168 -6.48 -6.23 15.31
N LYS A 169 -5.19 -6.16 15.65
CA LYS A 169 -4.71 -5.74 16.97
C LYS A 169 -4.58 -4.22 17.12
N THR A 170 -4.46 -3.50 16.02
CA THR A 170 -4.21 -2.05 16.02
C THR A 170 -5.50 -1.25 15.84
N ILE A 171 -6.43 -1.75 15.01
CA ILE A 171 -7.66 -1.06 14.62
C ILE A 171 -8.85 -1.65 15.36
N PRO A 172 -9.78 -0.81 15.91
CA PRO A 172 -11.01 -1.29 16.53
C PRO A 172 -11.82 -2.18 15.59
N ALA A 173 -12.40 -3.26 16.12
CA ALA A 173 -13.18 -4.22 15.33
C ALA A 173 -14.34 -3.55 14.57
N GLU A 174 -14.98 -2.52 15.17
CA GLU A 174 -16.08 -1.79 14.53
C GLU A 174 -15.64 -1.02 13.29
N VAL A 175 -14.37 -0.60 13.21
CA VAL A 175 -13.79 0.06 12.02
C VAL A 175 -13.40 -1.00 11.00
N ASN A 176 -12.74 -2.05 11.45
CA ASN A 176 -12.25 -3.14 10.60
C ASN A 176 -13.39 -3.87 9.87
N ASN A 177 -14.54 -4.01 10.50
CA ASN A 177 -15.73 -4.63 9.91
C ASN A 177 -16.43 -3.76 8.84
N GLN A 178 -16.06 -2.49 8.71
CA GLN A 178 -16.58 -1.56 7.70
C GLN A 178 -15.65 -1.43 6.49
N ALA A 179 -14.37 -1.79 6.64
CA ALA A 179 -13.34 -1.74 5.60
C ALA A 179 -13.33 -3.01 4.76
#